data_b0a1781bf10b17274b1aa1ecd6dce4b1
#
_entry.id   b0a1781bf10b17274b1aa1ecd6dce4b1
#
_cell.length_a   1.000
_cell.length_b   1.000
_cell.length_c   1.000
_cell.angle_alpha   90.00
_cell.angle_beta   90.00
_cell.angle_gamma   90.00
#
_symmetry.space_group_name_H-M   'P 1'
#
loop_
_entity.id
_entity.type
_entity.pdbx_description
1 polymer ?
#
loop_
_entity_poly.entity_id
_entity_poly.type
_entity_poly.pdbx_seq_one_letter_code
_entity_poly.pdbx_strand_id
1 'polypeptide(L)'
;MKTMIISTPTKKTVGELLTMHSEVKMYVDEAVQRCAGVWDVQQERAYIESVFFHRAASAMVVSNIDTAIEASSEDGDQVGADRLKLLFDKGFRKINLDGLQRDTTLKRFVNDEIEIKGQFPGTDGKTHSVKEYTSFSKLPESARTW
;
A
#
# COMPACT_ATOMS: atom_id res chain seq x y z
N MET A 1 -8.65 11.05 -29.61
CA MET A 1 -7.36 10.37 -29.40
C MET A 1 -7.36 9.89 -27.96
N LYS A 2 -7.37 8.58 -27.69
CA LYS A 2 -7.33 8.09 -26.30
C LYS A 2 -5.95 8.39 -25.73
N THR A 3 -5.89 9.27 -24.75
CA THR A 3 -4.65 9.56 -24.02
C THR A 3 -4.34 8.36 -23.15
N MET A 4 -3.34 7.58 -23.53
CA MET A 4 -2.87 6.46 -22.74
C MET A 4 -1.97 7.04 -21.64
N ILE A 5 -2.47 7.09 -20.39
CA ILE A 5 -1.66 7.49 -19.25
C ILE A 5 -0.68 6.36 -18.93
N ILE A 6 0.57 6.54 -19.33
CA ILE A 6 1.66 5.64 -18.95
C ILE A 6 2.19 6.11 -17.61
N SER A 7 1.82 5.44 -16.53
CA SER A 7 2.43 5.68 -15.23
C SER A 7 3.78 4.95 -15.17
N THR A 8 4.83 5.67 -14.80
CA THR A 8 6.12 5.05 -14.52
C THR A 8 6.09 4.47 -13.12
N PRO A 9 6.37 3.15 -12.93
CA PRO A 9 6.46 2.57 -11.60
C PRO A 9 7.54 3.27 -10.78
N THR A 10 7.19 3.73 -9.59
CA THR A 10 8.15 4.30 -8.63
C THR A 10 8.42 3.30 -7.51
N LYS A 11 9.69 3.12 -7.15
CA LYS A 11 10.06 2.37 -5.96
C LYS A 11 9.83 3.25 -4.74
N LYS A 12 9.14 2.72 -3.74
CA LYS A 12 8.94 3.38 -2.44
C LYS A 12 9.31 2.40 -1.33
N THR A 13 9.86 2.93 -0.27
CA THR A 13 10.02 2.18 0.98
C THR A 13 8.66 2.01 1.67
N VAL A 14 8.55 1.06 2.57
CA VAL A 14 7.33 0.89 3.38
C VAL A 14 7.08 2.13 4.23
N GLY A 15 8.12 2.75 4.79
CA GLY A 15 8.02 3.99 5.55
C GLY A 15 7.42 5.14 4.72
N GLU A 16 7.89 5.35 3.48
CA GLU A 16 7.33 6.36 2.57
C GLU A 16 5.85 6.07 2.23
N LEU A 17 5.50 4.80 2.07
CA LEU A 17 4.14 4.40 1.79
C LEU A 17 3.20 4.71 2.98
N LEU A 18 3.62 4.33 4.20
CA LEU A 18 2.86 4.60 5.42
C LEU A 18 2.73 6.10 5.68
N THR A 19 3.78 6.88 5.45
CA THR A 19 3.76 8.35 5.53
C THR A 19 2.75 8.93 4.53
N MET A 20 2.79 8.48 3.28
CA MET A 20 1.82 8.90 2.27
C MET A 20 0.37 8.65 2.72
N HIS A 21 0.10 7.51 3.36
CA HIS A 21 -1.23 7.18 3.85
C HIS A 21 -1.66 8.01 5.07
N SER A 22 -0.73 8.46 5.89
CA SER A 22 -1.03 9.33 7.04
C SER A 22 -1.27 10.80 6.64
N GLU A 23 -0.59 11.26 5.60
CA GLU A 23 -0.63 12.66 5.14
C GLU A 23 -1.74 12.91 4.10
N VAL A 24 -2.13 11.89 3.34
CA VAL A 24 -3.05 12.03 2.22
C VAL A 24 -4.26 11.13 2.39
N LYS A 25 -5.46 11.73 2.41
CA LYS A 25 -6.70 10.96 2.45
C LYS A 25 -6.89 10.19 1.15
N MET A 26 -6.91 8.86 1.26
CA MET A 26 -7.04 7.94 0.14
C MET A 26 -8.45 7.37 0.06
N TYR A 27 -9.02 7.40 -1.13
CA TYR A 27 -10.30 6.76 -1.42
C TYR A 27 -10.08 5.30 -1.86
N VAL A 28 -10.90 4.42 -1.35
CA VAL A 28 -10.97 3.01 -1.75
C VAL A 28 -12.37 2.75 -2.29
N ASP A 29 -12.47 2.31 -3.54
CA ASP A 29 -13.74 1.92 -4.14
C ASP A 29 -14.03 0.46 -3.83
N GLU A 30 -14.86 0.20 -2.82
CA GLU A 30 -15.24 -1.15 -2.38
C GLU A 30 -16.04 -1.92 -3.45
N ALA A 31 -16.63 -1.24 -4.44
CA ALA A 31 -17.30 -1.89 -5.55
C ALA A 31 -16.32 -2.51 -6.55
N VAL A 32 -15.08 -2.00 -6.62
CA VAL A 32 -14.05 -2.45 -7.55
C VAL A 32 -13.02 -3.34 -6.87
N GLN A 33 -12.69 -3.05 -5.61
CA GLN A 33 -11.71 -3.81 -4.85
C GLN A 33 -12.38 -4.84 -3.94
N ARG A 34 -11.71 -5.99 -3.76
CA ARG A 34 -12.12 -6.93 -2.71
C ARG A 34 -12.07 -6.24 -1.36
N CYS A 35 -13.06 -6.50 -0.50
CA CYS A 35 -13.10 -5.96 0.86
C CYS A 35 -11.76 -6.15 1.57
N ALA A 36 -11.39 -5.20 2.43
CA ALA A 36 -10.25 -5.35 3.33
C ALA A 36 -10.45 -6.58 4.25
N GLY A 37 -9.35 -7.25 4.63
CA GLY A 37 -9.41 -8.38 5.56
C GLY A 37 -9.85 -9.72 4.95
N VAL A 38 -9.75 -9.88 3.62
CA VAL A 38 -9.99 -11.17 2.94
C VAL A 38 -8.81 -12.14 3.14
N TRP A 39 -7.62 -11.63 3.36
CA TRP A 39 -6.46 -12.48 3.64
C TRP A 39 -6.56 -13.08 5.03
N ASP A 40 -6.22 -14.37 5.13
CA ASP A 40 -6.00 -15.00 6.42
C ASP A 40 -4.64 -14.61 7.01
N VAL A 41 -4.45 -14.92 8.27
CA VAL A 41 -3.22 -14.56 9.00
C VAL A 41 -1.95 -15.18 8.41
N GLN A 42 -2.06 -16.32 7.73
CA GLN A 42 -0.92 -16.96 7.07
C GLN A 42 -0.53 -16.24 5.78
N GLN A 43 -1.52 -15.78 5.01
CA GLN A 43 -1.31 -14.98 3.81
C GLN A 43 -0.70 -13.62 4.17
N GLU A 44 -1.20 -12.97 5.24
CA GLU A 44 -0.65 -11.72 5.75
C GLU A 44 0.81 -11.88 6.18
N ARG A 45 1.13 -12.93 6.95
CA ARG A 45 2.51 -13.25 7.36
C ARG A 45 3.43 -13.50 6.17
N ALA A 46 2.99 -14.33 5.22
CA ALA A 46 3.76 -14.63 4.02
C ALA A 46 4.06 -13.36 3.20
N TYR A 47 3.11 -12.42 3.14
CA TYR A 47 3.34 -11.15 2.49
C TYR A 47 4.39 -10.30 3.22
N ILE A 48 4.29 -10.15 4.53
CA ILE A 48 5.28 -9.41 5.33
C ILE A 48 6.68 -10.04 5.20
N GLU A 49 6.80 -11.35 5.26
CA GLU A 49 8.06 -12.07 5.04
C GLU A 49 8.63 -11.79 3.65
N SER A 50 7.78 -11.74 2.62
CA SER A 50 8.21 -11.41 1.24
C SER A 50 8.76 -10.00 1.14
N VAL A 51 8.18 -9.04 1.86
CA VAL A 51 8.66 -7.66 1.92
C VAL A 51 10.05 -7.62 2.57
N PHE A 52 10.24 -8.29 3.71
CA PHE A 52 11.53 -8.36 4.39
C PHE A 52 12.64 -9.01 3.55
N PHE A 53 12.31 -10.06 2.80
CA PHE A 53 13.27 -10.72 1.92
C PHE A 53 13.48 -10.00 0.58
N HIS A 54 12.95 -8.78 0.41
CA HIS A 54 12.99 -8.04 -0.86
C HIS A 54 12.54 -8.87 -2.07
N ARG A 55 11.73 -9.90 -1.83
CA ARG A 55 11.06 -10.63 -2.90
C ARG A 55 10.03 -9.69 -3.49
N ALA A 56 9.96 -9.62 -4.81
CA ALA A 56 9.09 -8.70 -5.50
C ALA A 56 7.64 -8.82 -5.00
N ALA A 57 7.28 -7.94 -4.07
CA ALA A 57 5.88 -7.70 -3.78
C ALA A 57 5.26 -7.10 -5.03
N SER A 58 4.11 -7.59 -5.44
CA SER A 58 3.39 -6.99 -6.56
C SER A 58 3.09 -5.53 -6.25
N ALA A 59 3.19 -4.68 -7.27
CA ALA A 59 2.98 -3.24 -7.13
C ALA A 59 1.60 -2.92 -6.58
N MET A 60 1.50 -1.86 -5.77
CA MET A 60 0.23 -1.20 -5.50
C MET A 60 -0.03 -0.15 -6.56
N VAL A 61 -1.27 -0.05 -7.01
CA VAL A 61 -1.67 0.94 -8.02
C VAL A 61 -2.48 2.03 -7.35
N VAL A 62 -1.91 3.23 -7.36
CA VAL A 62 -2.54 4.43 -6.77
C VAL A 62 -2.57 5.52 -7.83
N SER A 63 -3.72 6.16 -8.00
CA SER A 63 -3.88 7.33 -8.87
C SER A 63 -4.11 8.60 -8.06
N ASN A 64 -3.64 9.73 -8.57
CA ASN A 64 -4.02 11.04 -8.06
C ASN A 64 -5.41 11.41 -8.59
N ILE A 65 -6.28 11.97 -7.74
CA ILE A 65 -7.65 12.32 -8.12
C ILE A 65 -7.69 13.44 -9.14
N ASP A 66 -6.83 14.47 -9.00
CA ASP A 66 -6.71 15.57 -9.96
C ASP A 66 -6.37 15.08 -11.37
N THR A 67 -5.34 14.26 -11.49
CA THR A 67 -4.97 13.65 -12.78
C THR A 67 -6.09 12.76 -13.34
N ALA A 68 -6.81 12.04 -12.49
CA ALA A 68 -7.94 11.23 -12.91
C ALA A 68 -9.13 12.07 -13.40
N ILE A 69 -9.39 13.24 -12.79
CA ILE A 69 -10.41 14.22 -13.26
C ILE A 69 -10.06 14.72 -14.65
N GLU A 70 -8.80 15.13 -14.86
CA GLU A 70 -8.33 15.62 -16.16
C GLU A 70 -8.50 14.55 -17.23
N ALA A 71 -8.02 13.34 -16.98
CA ALA A 71 -8.14 12.22 -17.93
C ALA A 71 -9.60 11.87 -18.26
N SER A 72 -10.50 11.80 -17.27
CA SER A 72 -11.92 11.55 -17.51
C SER A 72 -12.57 12.66 -18.34
N SER A 73 -12.19 13.92 -18.10
CA SER A 73 -12.70 15.06 -18.86
C SER A 73 -12.22 15.04 -20.32
N GLU A 74 -10.95 14.70 -20.56
CA GLU A 74 -10.38 14.58 -21.91
C GLU A 74 -10.99 13.41 -22.69
N ASP A 75 -11.31 12.30 -22.03
CA ASP A 75 -11.97 11.14 -22.63
C ASP A 75 -13.48 11.36 -22.85
N GLY A 76 -14.04 12.48 -22.39
CA GLY A 76 -15.47 12.81 -22.49
C GLY A 76 -16.35 12.11 -21.46
N ASP A 77 -15.76 11.46 -20.45
CA ASP A 77 -16.48 10.85 -19.32
C ASP A 77 -16.81 11.91 -18.26
N GLN A 78 -17.81 12.75 -18.57
CA GLN A 78 -18.23 13.80 -17.65
C GLN A 78 -18.77 13.24 -16.32
N VAL A 79 -19.45 12.11 -16.35
CA VAL A 79 -20.02 11.47 -15.14
C VAL A 79 -18.89 11.00 -14.21
N GLY A 80 -17.87 10.37 -14.75
CA GLY A 80 -16.67 9.99 -14.02
C GLY A 80 -15.92 11.19 -13.45
N ALA A 81 -15.72 12.24 -14.26
CA ALA A 81 -15.06 13.45 -13.82
C ALA A 81 -15.81 14.13 -12.66
N ASP A 82 -17.15 14.23 -12.73
CA ASP A 82 -17.96 14.85 -11.68
C ASP A 82 -17.95 14.03 -10.37
N ARG A 83 -17.98 12.70 -10.47
CA ARG A 83 -17.81 11.81 -9.31
C ARG A 83 -16.46 12.02 -8.63
N LEU A 84 -15.39 12.12 -9.41
CA LEU A 84 -14.03 12.36 -8.90
C LEU A 84 -13.91 13.76 -8.26
N LYS A 85 -14.53 14.79 -8.82
CA LYS A 85 -14.58 16.12 -8.21
C LYS A 85 -15.26 16.10 -6.85
N LEU A 86 -16.38 15.37 -6.71
CA LEU A 86 -17.04 15.20 -5.41
C LEU A 86 -16.14 14.54 -4.37
N LEU A 87 -15.31 13.57 -4.75
CA LEU A 87 -14.31 12.96 -3.85
C LEU A 87 -13.23 13.96 -3.48
N PHE A 88 -12.75 14.74 -4.43
CA PHE A 88 -11.76 15.79 -4.22
C PHE A 88 -12.27 16.84 -3.21
N ASP A 89 -13.51 17.29 -3.36
CA ASP A 89 -14.17 18.25 -2.47
C ASP A 89 -14.35 17.70 -1.06
N LYS A 90 -14.52 16.38 -0.91
CA LYS A 90 -14.52 15.67 0.40
C LYS A 90 -13.13 15.51 1.00
N GLY A 91 -12.09 16.03 0.36
CA GLY A 91 -10.72 16.03 0.85
C GLY A 91 -9.89 14.83 0.42
N PHE A 92 -10.42 13.90 -0.37
CA PHE A 92 -9.61 12.82 -0.94
C PHE A 92 -8.64 13.38 -1.98
N ARG A 93 -7.43 12.81 -2.04
CA ARG A 93 -6.40 13.23 -3.01
C ARG A 93 -5.87 12.07 -3.84
N LYS A 94 -6.06 10.85 -3.37
CA LYS A 94 -5.60 9.63 -4.04
C LYS A 94 -6.69 8.58 -4.06
N ILE A 95 -6.63 7.70 -5.06
CA ILE A 95 -7.48 6.52 -5.19
C ILE A 95 -6.57 5.30 -5.18
N ASN A 96 -6.85 4.35 -4.29
CA ASN A 96 -6.24 3.04 -4.35
C ASN A 96 -6.99 2.19 -5.38
N LEU A 97 -6.33 1.84 -6.48
CA LEU A 97 -6.91 1.05 -7.57
C LEU A 97 -6.60 -0.45 -7.43
N ASP A 98 -5.47 -0.80 -6.81
CA ASP A 98 -5.11 -2.18 -6.48
C ASP A 98 -4.14 -2.23 -5.31
N GLY A 99 -4.19 -3.29 -4.53
CA GLY A 99 -3.28 -3.55 -3.42
C GLY A 99 -3.84 -3.23 -2.04
N LEU A 100 -5.15 -3.09 -1.88
CA LEU A 100 -5.77 -2.80 -0.59
C LEU A 100 -5.40 -3.82 0.51
N GLN A 101 -5.35 -5.12 0.18
CA GLN A 101 -4.97 -6.15 1.14
C GLN A 101 -3.52 -5.98 1.63
N ARG A 102 -2.60 -5.66 0.71
CA ARG A 102 -1.18 -5.42 1.01
C ARG A 102 -1.02 -4.20 1.91
N ASP A 103 -1.70 -3.11 1.57
CA ASP A 103 -1.70 -1.87 2.35
C ASP A 103 -2.24 -2.09 3.76
N THR A 104 -3.39 -2.75 3.88
CA THR A 104 -4.00 -3.09 5.17
C THR A 104 -3.09 -3.99 6.00
N THR A 105 -2.47 -4.99 5.39
CA THR A 105 -1.55 -5.90 6.06
C THR A 105 -0.31 -5.18 6.59
N LEU A 106 0.29 -4.26 5.81
CA LEU A 106 1.42 -3.46 6.26
C LEU A 106 1.05 -2.58 7.45
N LYS A 107 -0.10 -1.90 7.41
CA LYS A 107 -0.60 -1.08 8.51
C LYS A 107 -0.83 -1.91 9.78
N ARG A 108 -1.48 -3.05 9.66
CA ARG A 108 -1.72 -3.95 10.77
C ARG A 108 -0.43 -4.46 11.40
N PHE A 109 0.57 -4.79 10.57
CA PHE A 109 1.87 -5.22 11.06
C PHE A 109 2.60 -4.12 11.83
N VAL A 110 2.65 -2.90 11.29
CA VAL A 110 3.29 -1.76 11.97
C VAL A 110 2.56 -1.36 13.26
N ASN A 111 1.26 -1.63 13.34
CA ASN A 111 0.44 -1.42 14.54
C ASN A 111 0.49 -2.61 15.53
N ASP A 112 1.42 -3.54 15.35
CA ASP A 112 1.59 -4.72 16.22
C ASP A 112 0.39 -5.71 16.23
N GLU A 113 -0.47 -5.66 15.22
CA GLU A 113 -1.62 -6.56 15.10
C GLU A 113 -1.28 -7.89 14.42
N ILE A 114 -0.12 -7.98 13.78
CA ILE A 114 0.40 -9.18 13.11
C ILE A 114 1.79 -9.48 13.67
N GLU A 115 2.03 -10.73 14.01
CA GLU A 115 3.32 -11.20 14.47
C GLU A 115 3.97 -12.12 13.43
N ILE A 116 5.28 -12.01 13.28
CA ILE A 116 6.09 -12.82 12.35
C ILE A 116 7.22 -13.54 13.11
N LYS A 117 7.74 -14.59 12.50
CA LYS A 117 8.95 -15.29 12.95
C LYS A 117 9.80 -15.71 11.76
N GLY A 118 11.07 -15.93 12.00
CA GLY A 118 11.98 -16.39 10.94
C GLY A 118 13.30 -15.63 10.95
N GLN A 119 13.97 -15.63 9.81
CA GLN A 119 15.21 -14.90 9.61
C GLN A 119 14.96 -13.73 8.68
N PHE A 120 15.43 -12.56 9.05
CA PHE A 120 15.21 -11.32 8.30
C PHE A 120 16.54 -10.59 8.10
N PRO A 121 16.84 -10.11 6.89
CA PRO A 121 18.01 -9.27 6.65
C PRO A 121 17.80 -7.92 7.34
N GLY A 122 18.80 -7.46 8.08
CA GLY A 122 18.80 -6.13 8.65
C GLY A 122 19.58 -5.12 7.79
N THR A 123 19.32 -3.84 8.00
CA THR A 123 20.07 -2.75 7.34
C THR A 123 21.52 -2.67 7.78
N ASP A 124 21.87 -3.33 8.88
CA ASP A 124 23.23 -3.52 9.37
C ASP A 124 24.04 -4.59 8.62
N GLY A 125 23.45 -5.17 7.57
CA GLY A 125 24.04 -6.26 6.78
C GLY A 125 24.07 -7.62 7.48
N LYS A 126 23.43 -7.75 8.66
CA LYS A 126 23.34 -9.01 9.40
C LYS A 126 21.98 -9.66 9.21
N THR A 127 21.92 -10.98 9.40
CA THR A 127 20.67 -11.71 9.46
C THR A 127 20.21 -11.78 10.91
N HIS A 128 19.04 -11.24 11.19
CA HIS A 128 18.39 -11.33 12.49
C HIS A 128 17.45 -12.53 12.53
N SER A 129 17.56 -13.34 13.57
CA SER A 129 16.71 -14.52 13.78
C SER A 129 15.71 -14.26 14.90
N VAL A 130 14.43 -14.42 14.56
CA VAL A 130 13.31 -14.31 15.50
C VAL A 130 12.67 -15.70 15.61
N LYS A 131 12.88 -16.36 16.74
CA LYS A 131 12.46 -17.76 16.96
C LYS A 131 10.98 -17.87 17.32
N GLU A 132 10.48 -16.90 18.06
CA GLU A 132 9.07 -16.82 18.47
C GLU A 132 8.33 -15.77 17.64
N TYR A 133 7.01 -15.89 17.53
CA TYR A 133 6.19 -14.85 16.90
C TYR A 133 6.40 -13.50 17.60
N THR A 134 6.73 -12.50 16.84
CA THR A 134 7.14 -11.19 17.33
C THR A 134 6.46 -10.08 16.54
N SER A 135 5.95 -9.10 17.24
CA SER A 135 5.34 -7.90 16.66
C SER A 135 6.40 -6.91 16.16
N PHE A 136 6.01 -5.99 15.29
CA PHE A 136 6.90 -5.02 14.65
C PHE A 136 7.72 -4.21 15.67
N SER A 137 7.09 -3.68 16.73
CA SER A 137 7.74 -2.85 17.73
C SER A 137 8.85 -3.58 18.50
N LYS A 138 8.78 -4.90 18.58
CA LYS A 138 9.74 -5.76 19.28
C LYS A 138 10.87 -6.26 18.39
N LEU A 139 10.82 -6.02 17.07
CA LEU A 139 11.91 -6.35 16.17
C LEU A 139 13.13 -5.49 16.47
N PRO A 140 14.37 -5.99 16.19
CA PRO A 140 15.57 -5.16 16.22
C PRO A 140 15.41 -3.89 15.37
N GLU A 141 15.99 -2.77 15.80
CA GLU A 141 15.88 -1.49 15.09
C GLU A 141 16.33 -1.61 13.63
N SER A 142 17.44 -2.32 13.38
CA SER A 142 17.95 -2.58 12.03
C SER A 142 16.99 -3.38 11.14
N ALA A 143 16.04 -4.11 11.72
CA ALA A 143 14.99 -4.81 10.98
C ALA A 143 13.72 -3.97 10.80
N ARG A 144 13.59 -2.83 11.47
CA ARG A 144 12.43 -1.93 11.38
C ARG A 144 12.64 -0.75 10.43
N THR A 145 13.87 -0.48 10.02
CA THR A 145 14.24 0.58 9.06
C THR A 145 14.18 0.04 7.63
N TRP A 146 13.08 0.25 6.94
CA TRP A 146 12.82 -0.18 5.55
C TRP A 146 11.95 0.81 4.78
#